data_ca5629d70ed2c5597a6dec5bc7b8d3c9
#
_entry.id   ca5629d70ed2c5597a6dec5bc7b8d3c9
#
_cell.length_a   1.000
_cell.length_b   1.000
_cell.length_c   1.000
_cell.angle_alpha   90.00
_cell.angle_beta   90.00
_cell.angle_gamma   90.00
#
_symmetry.space_group_name_H-M   'P 1'
#
loop_
_entity.id
_entity.type
_entity.pdbx_description
1 polymer ?
#
loop_
_entity_poly.entity_id
_entity_poly.type
_entity_poly.pdbx_seq_one_letter_code
_entity_poly.pdbx_strand_id
1 'polypeptide(L)'
;MCPYLFTLVVHRTKLCCVYKFLLRPKWIALHVLIVALVTIMLMLANWQLDRHQQRVAFNKILIERVDTPTEPLEQVLDEFPVSSDAEWRSVVVTGEYLQDHDIQIVNVSQGGRAGFDPVTPLQLSDGRLILINRGFIPLGGTVQQAPTGSVTLQGRLRASSAKRLGAISDASSGVLTEVQRIDLERLQQQMPSTLVNVYMEMQSSLPADDATLSRIAEPTFSNGPHLGYVGQWVLFSLCALGGWFAIVRREVTN
;
A
#
# COMPACT_ATOMS: atom_id res chain seq x y z
N MET A 1 -29.35 -22.64 -66.73
CA MET A 1 -27.92 -22.47 -66.38
C MET A 1 -27.79 -21.10 -65.67
N CYS A 2 -27.41 -21.09 -64.44
CA CYS A 2 -27.62 -19.99 -63.51
C CYS A 2 -26.48 -18.97 -63.62
N PRO A 3 -26.70 -17.71 -64.01
CA PRO A 3 -25.64 -16.70 -64.17
C PRO A 3 -25.10 -16.16 -62.81
N TYR A 4 -25.74 -16.49 -61.68
CA TYR A 4 -25.36 -16.00 -60.35
C TYR A 4 -24.14 -16.67 -59.73
N LEU A 5 -23.74 -17.86 -60.15
CA LEU A 5 -22.57 -18.56 -59.61
C LEU A 5 -21.24 -17.93 -60.12
N PHE A 6 -21.22 -17.37 -61.30
CA PHE A 6 -20.02 -16.79 -61.89
C PHE A 6 -19.64 -15.45 -61.27
N THR A 7 -20.64 -14.67 -60.86
CA THR A 7 -20.42 -13.35 -60.21
C THR A 7 -19.85 -13.48 -58.81
N LEU A 8 -20.24 -14.50 -58.03
CA LEU A 8 -19.74 -14.78 -56.70
C LEU A 8 -18.27 -15.26 -56.68
N VAL A 9 -17.87 -16.03 -57.68
CA VAL A 9 -16.49 -16.55 -57.81
C VAL A 9 -15.53 -15.43 -58.21
N VAL A 10 -15.94 -14.54 -59.12
CA VAL A 10 -15.11 -13.37 -59.56
C VAL A 10 -14.93 -12.36 -58.45
N HIS A 11 -15.94 -12.16 -57.55
CA HIS A 11 -15.81 -11.27 -56.42
C HIS A 11 -14.86 -11.79 -55.34
N ARG A 12 -14.88 -13.13 -55.08
CA ARG A 12 -13.96 -13.78 -54.11
C ARG A 12 -12.51 -13.77 -54.61
N THR A 13 -12.25 -13.94 -55.89
CA THR A 13 -10.89 -13.91 -56.45
C THR A 13 -10.30 -12.51 -56.45
N LYS A 14 -11.08 -11.45 -56.69
CA LYS A 14 -10.64 -10.05 -56.60
C LYS A 14 -10.33 -9.65 -55.16
N LEU A 15 -11.15 -10.05 -54.17
CA LEU A 15 -10.85 -9.79 -52.73
C LEU A 15 -9.56 -10.49 -52.30
N CYS A 16 -9.30 -11.73 -52.73
CA CYS A 16 -8.10 -12.46 -52.34
C CYS A 16 -6.81 -11.81 -52.89
N CYS A 17 -6.84 -11.13 -54.02
CA CYS A 17 -5.69 -10.44 -54.60
C CYS A 17 -5.39 -9.09 -53.88
N VAL A 18 -6.43 -8.34 -53.46
CA VAL A 18 -6.29 -7.03 -52.83
C VAL A 18 -5.59 -7.11 -51.46
N TYR A 19 -5.78 -8.20 -50.69
CA TYR A 19 -5.21 -8.35 -49.35
C TYR A 19 -3.91 -9.16 -49.29
N LYS A 20 -3.33 -9.59 -50.44
CA LYS A 20 -2.04 -10.31 -50.46
C LYS A 20 -0.86 -9.53 -49.86
N PHE A 21 -0.92 -8.20 -49.86
CA PHE A 21 0.12 -7.37 -49.28
C PHE A 21 0.23 -7.55 -47.76
N LEU A 22 -0.86 -7.90 -47.04
CA LEU A 22 -0.85 -8.16 -45.59
C LEU A 22 0.07 -9.32 -45.20
N LEU A 23 0.37 -10.22 -46.12
CA LEU A 23 1.28 -11.36 -45.91
C LEU A 23 2.75 -11.02 -46.24
N ARG A 24 3.05 -9.82 -46.68
CA ARG A 24 4.44 -9.37 -46.88
C ARG A 24 5.15 -9.24 -45.54
N PRO A 25 6.47 -9.52 -45.42
CA PRO A 25 7.20 -9.52 -44.17
C PRO A 25 7.04 -8.22 -43.36
N LYS A 26 7.00 -7.07 -44.04
CA LYS A 26 6.78 -5.76 -43.38
C LYS A 26 5.42 -5.66 -42.69
N TRP A 27 4.37 -6.19 -43.32
CA TRP A 27 3.02 -6.17 -42.75
C TRP A 27 2.86 -7.20 -41.65
N ILE A 28 3.46 -8.38 -41.78
CA ILE A 28 3.50 -9.36 -40.68
C ILE A 28 4.18 -8.77 -39.48
N ALA A 29 5.33 -8.11 -39.64
CA ALA A 29 6.02 -7.43 -38.55
C ALA A 29 5.14 -6.34 -37.89
N LEU A 30 4.40 -5.55 -38.70
CA LEU A 30 3.46 -4.55 -38.17
C LEU A 30 2.32 -5.22 -37.37
N HIS A 31 1.74 -6.32 -37.89
CA HIS A 31 0.66 -7.03 -37.16
C HIS A 31 1.16 -7.56 -35.82
N VAL A 32 2.33 -8.22 -35.80
CA VAL A 32 2.95 -8.72 -34.57
C VAL A 32 3.19 -7.59 -33.58
N LEU A 33 3.71 -6.45 -34.06
CA LEU A 33 3.95 -5.27 -33.22
C LEU A 33 2.64 -4.74 -32.62
N ILE A 34 1.58 -4.56 -33.42
CA ILE A 34 0.29 -4.04 -32.93
C ILE A 34 -0.35 -5.01 -31.95
N VAL A 35 -0.33 -6.32 -32.23
CA VAL A 35 -0.86 -7.34 -31.30
C VAL A 35 -0.09 -7.29 -29.98
N ALA A 36 1.24 -7.28 -30.04
CA ALA A 36 2.07 -7.18 -28.84
C ALA A 36 1.77 -5.92 -28.03
N LEU A 37 1.70 -4.76 -28.72
CA LEU A 37 1.42 -3.46 -28.08
C LEU A 37 0.05 -3.44 -27.40
N VAL A 38 -1.00 -3.88 -28.09
CA VAL A 38 -2.37 -3.95 -27.54
C VAL A 38 -2.42 -4.92 -26.36
N THR A 39 -1.77 -6.08 -26.48
CA THR A 39 -1.70 -7.05 -25.37
C THR A 39 -1.04 -6.45 -24.12
N ILE A 40 0.09 -5.77 -24.28
CA ILE A 40 0.78 -5.10 -23.15
C ILE A 40 -0.12 -4.03 -22.54
N MET A 41 -0.78 -3.20 -23.35
CA MET A 41 -1.67 -2.15 -22.82
C MET A 41 -2.87 -2.74 -22.06
N LEU A 42 -3.46 -3.82 -22.54
CA LEU A 42 -4.56 -4.49 -21.85
C LEU A 42 -4.09 -5.17 -20.55
N MET A 43 -2.88 -5.74 -20.53
CA MET A 43 -2.28 -6.26 -19.30
C MET A 43 -2.07 -5.14 -18.27
N LEU A 44 -1.60 -3.97 -18.70
CA LEU A 44 -1.44 -2.80 -17.84
C LEU A 44 -2.78 -2.26 -17.34
N ALA A 45 -3.82 -2.26 -18.18
CA ALA A 45 -5.18 -1.90 -17.77
C ALA A 45 -5.71 -2.85 -16.68
N ASN A 46 -5.55 -4.16 -16.88
CA ASN A 46 -5.96 -5.16 -15.90
C ASN A 46 -5.17 -5.01 -14.57
N TRP A 47 -3.85 -4.81 -14.64
CA TRP A 47 -3.03 -4.57 -13.45
C TRP A 47 -3.51 -3.33 -12.66
N GLN A 48 -3.87 -2.24 -13.35
CA GLN A 48 -4.43 -1.05 -12.70
C GLN A 48 -5.79 -1.32 -12.06
N LEU A 49 -6.63 -2.14 -12.71
CA LEU A 49 -7.92 -2.55 -12.15
C LEU A 49 -7.74 -3.36 -10.87
N ASP A 50 -6.80 -4.32 -10.87
CA ASP A 50 -6.48 -5.12 -9.67
C ASP A 50 -5.98 -4.22 -8.53
N ARG A 51 -5.15 -3.22 -8.84
CA ARG A 51 -4.69 -2.24 -7.84
C ARG A 51 -5.83 -1.41 -7.26
N HIS A 52 -6.77 -1.00 -8.11
CA HIS A 52 -7.97 -0.30 -7.65
C HIS A 52 -8.79 -1.17 -6.69
N GLN A 53 -9.07 -2.42 -7.06
CA GLN A 53 -9.83 -3.36 -6.23
C GLN A 53 -9.13 -3.62 -4.87
N GLN A 54 -7.80 -3.80 -4.86
CA GLN A 54 -7.02 -3.94 -3.62
C GLN A 54 -7.17 -2.71 -2.71
N ARG A 55 -7.14 -1.50 -3.30
CA ARG A 55 -7.31 -0.26 -2.54
C ARG A 55 -8.73 -0.12 -1.98
N VAL A 56 -9.74 -0.43 -2.75
CA VAL A 56 -11.14 -0.40 -2.30
C VAL A 56 -11.35 -1.39 -1.16
N ALA A 57 -10.85 -2.63 -1.28
CA ALA A 57 -10.96 -3.64 -0.22
C ALA A 57 -10.22 -3.21 1.06
N PHE A 58 -9.00 -2.68 0.93
CA PHE A 58 -8.26 -2.14 2.07
C PHE A 58 -8.98 -0.98 2.75
N ASN A 59 -9.48 -0.01 1.98
CA ASN A 59 -10.19 1.15 2.53
C ASN A 59 -11.49 0.73 3.24
N LYS A 60 -12.18 -0.30 2.73
CA LYS A 60 -13.38 -0.82 3.39
C LYS A 60 -13.06 -1.35 4.79
N ILE A 61 -12.02 -2.20 4.91
CA ILE A 61 -11.57 -2.73 6.21
C ILE A 61 -11.15 -1.59 7.13
N LEU A 62 -10.41 -0.62 6.59
CA LEU A 62 -9.91 0.52 7.35
C LEU A 62 -11.05 1.37 7.92
N ILE A 63 -12.06 1.71 7.10
CA ILE A 63 -13.23 2.48 7.53
C ILE A 63 -13.99 1.72 8.62
N GLU A 64 -14.26 0.43 8.42
CA GLU A 64 -14.97 -0.41 9.38
C GLU A 64 -14.27 -0.45 10.75
N ARG A 65 -12.93 -0.41 10.78
CA ARG A 65 -12.14 -0.52 12.02
C ARG A 65 -11.86 0.84 12.68
N VAL A 66 -11.63 1.89 11.90
CA VAL A 66 -11.35 3.23 12.44
C VAL A 66 -12.57 3.84 13.12
N ASP A 67 -13.77 3.54 12.63
CA ASP A 67 -15.04 4.04 13.18
C ASP A 67 -15.57 3.21 14.36
N THR A 68 -14.85 2.12 14.78
CA THR A 68 -15.26 1.35 15.96
C THR A 68 -15.04 2.17 17.25
N PRO A 69 -15.91 1.98 18.25
CA PRO A 69 -15.70 2.58 19.57
C PRO A 69 -14.34 2.19 20.15
N THR A 70 -13.77 3.08 20.97
CA THR A 70 -12.52 2.77 21.68
C THR A 70 -12.78 1.71 22.76
N GLU A 71 -12.02 0.63 22.73
CA GLU A 71 -12.14 -0.51 23.65
C GLU A 71 -10.86 -0.67 24.49
N PRO A 72 -10.92 -1.33 25.66
CA PRO A 72 -9.70 -1.72 26.39
C PRO A 72 -8.79 -2.60 25.54
N LEU A 73 -7.47 -2.37 25.62
CA LEU A 73 -6.47 -3.13 24.85
C LEU A 73 -6.64 -4.65 25.06
N GLU A 74 -6.79 -5.09 26.28
CA GLU A 74 -6.89 -6.51 26.66
C GLU A 74 -8.09 -7.17 25.96
N GLN A 75 -9.23 -6.49 25.92
CA GLN A 75 -10.43 -6.99 25.25
C GLN A 75 -10.19 -7.19 23.76
N VAL A 76 -9.55 -6.22 23.10
CA VAL A 76 -9.23 -6.31 21.66
C VAL A 76 -8.22 -7.42 21.38
N LEU A 77 -7.21 -7.61 22.24
CA LEU A 77 -6.23 -8.70 22.09
C LEU A 77 -6.85 -10.09 22.28
N ASP A 78 -7.82 -10.23 23.18
CA ASP A 78 -8.54 -11.49 23.42
C ASP A 78 -9.48 -11.83 22.25
N GLU A 79 -10.20 -10.82 21.72
CA GLU A 79 -11.12 -11.00 20.61
C GLU A 79 -10.41 -11.18 19.26
N PHE A 80 -9.28 -10.47 19.05
CA PHE A 80 -8.50 -10.48 17.83
C PHE A 80 -7.04 -10.91 18.08
N PRO A 81 -6.77 -12.20 18.31
CA PRO A 81 -5.42 -12.69 18.60
C PRO A 81 -4.44 -12.56 17.42
N VAL A 82 -4.97 -12.41 16.19
CA VAL A 82 -4.16 -12.17 15.01
C VAL A 82 -3.93 -10.67 14.83
N SER A 83 -2.68 -10.25 14.78
CA SER A 83 -2.31 -8.83 14.72
C SER A 83 -2.93 -8.05 13.54
N SER A 84 -3.09 -8.72 12.38
CA SER A 84 -3.75 -8.11 11.21
C SER A 84 -5.24 -7.81 11.43
N ASP A 85 -5.90 -8.53 12.34
CA ASP A 85 -7.33 -8.35 12.64
C ASP A 85 -7.55 -7.29 13.71
N ALA A 86 -6.59 -7.13 14.62
CA ALA A 86 -6.53 -6.05 15.61
C ALA A 86 -6.10 -4.71 14.99
N GLU A 87 -5.40 -4.73 13.85
CA GLU A 87 -4.84 -3.52 13.23
C GLU A 87 -5.92 -2.48 12.89
N TRP A 88 -5.60 -1.20 13.14
CA TRP A 88 -6.44 0.01 12.95
C TRP A 88 -7.58 0.19 13.97
N ARG A 89 -7.77 -0.71 14.92
CA ARG A 89 -8.77 -0.53 15.98
C ARG A 89 -8.28 0.51 16.99
N SER A 90 -9.24 1.31 17.49
CA SER A 90 -8.98 2.29 18.55
C SER A 90 -9.01 1.61 19.92
N VAL A 91 -7.95 1.80 20.71
CA VAL A 91 -7.86 1.21 22.04
C VAL A 91 -7.49 2.25 23.09
N VAL A 92 -7.88 1.94 24.33
CA VAL A 92 -7.36 2.61 25.53
C VAL A 92 -6.51 1.62 26.31
N VAL A 93 -5.37 2.09 26.82
CA VAL A 93 -4.43 1.29 27.62
C VAL A 93 -3.91 2.11 28.78
N THR A 94 -3.70 1.47 29.93
CA THR A 94 -3.06 2.08 31.10
C THR A 94 -1.81 1.29 31.45
N GLY A 95 -0.72 1.98 31.76
CA GLY A 95 0.56 1.35 32.09
C GLY A 95 1.61 2.38 32.52
N GLU A 96 2.87 1.95 32.60
CA GLU A 96 4.01 2.77 32.92
C GLU A 96 5.09 2.68 31.84
N TYR A 97 5.62 3.81 31.40
CA TYR A 97 6.67 3.83 30.38
C TYR A 97 8.01 3.32 30.90
N LEU A 98 8.68 2.48 30.10
CA LEU A 98 10.06 2.04 30.32
C LEU A 98 11.02 2.91 29.52
N GLN A 99 11.40 4.05 30.08
CA GLN A 99 12.20 5.10 29.40
C GLN A 99 13.60 4.64 28.96
N ASP A 100 14.20 3.66 29.65
CA ASP A 100 15.56 3.13 29.32
C ASP A 100 15.58 2.27 28.04
N HIS A 101 14.43 2.02 27.44
CA HIS A 101 14.28 1.21 26.23
C HIS A 101 13.70 1.97 25.04
N ASP A 102 13.88 3.29 25.04
CA ASP A 102 13.43 4.16 23.93
C ASP A 102 14.12 3.80 22.61
N ILE A 103 13.35 3.78 21.53
CA ILE A 103 13.82 3.64 20.15
C ILE A 103 13.21 4.73 19.27
N GLN A 104 13.79 4.95 18.08
CA GLN A 104 13.29 5.93 17.12
C GLN A 104 13.07 5.29 15.78
N ILE A 105 11.90 5.49 15.17
CA ILE A 105 11.69 5.17 13.76
C ILE A 105 12.26 6.33 12.95
N VAL A 106 13.31 6.08 12.20
CA VAL A 106 14.00 7.10 11.40
C VAL A 106 13.49 7.12 9.94
N ASN A 107 13.85 8.19 9.21
CA ASN A 107 13.45 8.38 7.82
C ASN A 107 11.92 8.49 7.62
N VAL A 108 11.21 8.98 8.63
CA VAL A 108 9.78 9.28 8.53
C VAL A 108 9.59 10.63 7.85
N SER A 109 8.51 10.77 7.09
CA SER A 109 8.08 12.05 6.51
C SER A 109 6.61 12.28 6.81
N GLN A 110 6.29 13.43 7.42
CA GLN A 110 4.92 13.83 7.71
C GLN A 110 4.70 15.30 7.33
N GLY A 111 3.63 15.57 6.57
CA GLY A 111 3.34 16.94 6.09
C GLY A 111 4.45 17.57 5.25
N GLY A 112 5.20 16.76 4.48
CA GLY A 112 6.33 17.22 3.66
C GLY A 112 7.61 17.53 4.44
N ARG A 113 7.66 17.27 5.74
CA ARG A 113 8.85 17.44 6.58
C ARG A 113 9.44 16.08 6.93
N ALA A 114 10.76 15.95 6.79
CA ALA A 114 11.49 14.78 7.27
C ALA A 114 11.64 14.83 8.79
N GLY A 115 11.65 13.66 9.42
CA GLY A 115 11.75 13.55 10.86
C GLY A 115 11.88 12.11 11.34
N PHE A 116 11.47 11.88 12.56
CA PHE A 116 11.48 10.58 13.20
C PHE A 116 10.32 10.46 14.18
N ASP A 117 9.97 9.22 14.53
CA ASP A 117 8.93 8.92 15.51
C ASP A 117 9.59 8.28 16.75
N PRO A 118 9.51 8.90 17.93
CA PRO A 118 9.93 8.27 19.18
C PRO A 118 8.97 7.16 19.57
N VAL A 119 9.53 6.01 19.95
CA VAL A 119 8.80 4.83 20.38
C VAL A 119 9.30 4.40 21.74
N THR A 120 8.42 4.38 22.72
CA THR A 120 8.71 3.98 24.10
C THR A 120 7.89 2.76 24.48
N PRO A 121 8.47 1.70 25.07
CA PRO A 121 7.70 0.59 25.60
C PRO A 121 6.86 1.01 26.79
N LEU A 122 5.61 0.55 26.84
CA LEU A 122 4.70 0.72 27.98
C LEU A 122 4.51 -0.64 28.65
N GLN A 123 4.75 -0.71 29.96
CA GLN A 123 4.50 -1.90 30.75
C GLN A 123 3.02 -1.95 31.15
N LEU A 124 2.37 -3.06 30.83
CA LEU A 124 0.99 -3.35 31.19
C LEU A 124 0.88 -3.91 32.60
N SER A 125 -0.33 -3.95 33.17
CA SER A 125 -0.60 -4.47 34.50
C SER A 125 -0.23 -5.96 34.68
N ASP A 126 -0.23 -6.74 33.60
CA ASP A 126 0.16 -8.14 33.57
C ASP A 126 1.68 -8.37 33.34
N GLY A 127 2.46 -7.30 33.23
CA GLY A 127 3.90 -7.31 33.01
C GLY A 127 4.33 -7.46 31.55
N ARG A 128 3.41 -7.65 30.61
CA ARG A 128 3.71 -7.57 29.17
C ARG A 128 4.03 -6.13 28.77
N LEU A 129 4.61 -5.98 27.58
CA LEU A 129 4.95 -4.67 27.02
C LEU A 129 4.18 -4.44 25.72
N ILE A 130 3.79 -3.18 25.49
CA ILE A 130 3.36 -2.69 24.19
C ILE A 130 4.25 -1.53 23.75
N LEU A 131 4.70 -1.52 22.49
CA LEU A 131 5.45 -0.39 21.95
C LEU A 131 4.48 0.74 21.58
N ILE A 132 4.77 1.95 22.07
CA ILE A 132 3.98 3.15 21.83
C ILE A 132 4.75 4.08 20.89
N ASN A 133 4.28 4.23 19.65
CA ASN A 133 4.70 5.33 18.79
C ASN A 133 4.05 6.61 19.32
N ARG A 134 4.85 7.48 19.94
CA ARG A 134 4.38 8.67 20.67
C ARG A 134 3.99 9.82 19.73
N GLY A 135 4.40 9.78 18.48
CA GLY A 135 4.11 10.82 17.50
C GLY A 135 5.31 11.14 16.62
N PHE A 136 5.22 12.19 15.83
CA PHE A 136 6.24 12.62 14.87
C PHE A 136 6.98 13.86 15.36
N ILE A 137 8.31 13.88 15.19
CA ILE A 137 9.18 15.03 15.45
C ILE A 137 9.96 15.37 14.17
N PRO A 138 9.92 16.64 13.69
CA PRO A 138 10.73 17.07 12.55
C PRO A 138 12.23 17.00 12.88
N LEU A 139 13.08 16.83 11.85
CA LEU A 139 14.54 16.90 12.00
C LEU A 139 14.97 18.20 12.69
N GLY A 140 15.88 18.07 13.66
CA GLY A 140 16.33 19.17 14.51
C GLY A 140 15.46 19.43 15.75
N GLY A 141 14.31 18.75 15.87
CA GLY A 141 13.55 18.72 17.11
C GLY A 141 14.17 17.76 18.14
N THR A 142 13.84 17.97 19.41
CA THR A 142 14.26 17.11 20.52
C THR A 142 13.06 16.43 21.14
N VAL A 143 13.22 15.15 21.49
CA VAL A 143 12.22 14.39 22.23
C VAL A 143 12.45 14.60 23.72
N GLN A 144 11.39 14.96 24.44
CA GLN A 144 11.41 14.88 25.90
C GLN A 144 11.13 13.44 26.36
N GLN A 145 11.64 13.08 27.50
CA GLN A 145 11.34 11.80 28.13
C GLN A 145 9.82 11.65 28.31
N ALA A 146 9.35 10.41 28.17
CA ALA A 146 7.95 10.07 28.40
C ALA A 146 7.55 10.41 29.84
N PRO A 147 6.28 10.71 30.13
CA PRO A 147 5.80 10.93 31.49
C PRO A 147 6.13 9.75 32.42
N THR A 148 6.48 10.07 33.67
CA THR A 148 6.75 9.05 34.69
C THR A 148 5.47 8.64 35.43
N GLY A 149 5.44 7.39 35.95
CA GLY A 149 4.30 6.85 36.66
C GLY A 149 3.21 6.35 35.70
N SER A 150 2.03 6.12 36.28
CA SER A 150 0.92 5.55 35.50
C SER A 150 0.36 6.54 34.49
N VAL A 151 0.24 6.12 33.24
CA VAL A 151 -0.36 6.90 32.16
C VAL A 151 -1.53 6.13 31.55
N THR A 152 -2.54 6.87 31.10
CA THR A 152 -3.65 6.30 30.28
C THR A 152 -3.53 6.87 28.88
N LEU A 153 -3.40 5.99 27.89
CA LEU A 153 -3.19 6.32 26.50
C LEU A 153 -4.38 5.86 25.65
N GLN A 154 -4.75 6.66 24.68
CA GLN A 154 -5.66 6.27 23.62
C GLN A 154 -4.93 6.33 22.29
N GLY A 155 -5.10 5.31 21.46
CA GLY A 155 -4.43 5.25 20.16
C GLY A 155 -4.97 4.14 19.28
N ARG A 156 -4.32 3.95 18.14
CA ARG A 156 -4.66 2.91 17.16
C ARG A 156 -3.65 1.79 17.19
N LEU A 157 -4.13 0.57 17.12
CA LEU A 157 -3.27 -0.61 17.00
C LEU A 157 -2.73 -0.75 15.60
N ARG A 158 -1.48 -1.21 15.51
CA ARG A 158 -0.80 -1.52 14.27
C ARG A 158 -0.11 -2.88 14.37
N ALA A 159 -0.16 -3.61 13.27
CA ALA A 159 0.56 -4.86 13.15
C ALA A 159 2.06 -4.63 12.93
N SER A 160 2.88 -5.62 13.32
CA SER A 160 4.32 -5.64 13.06
C SER A 160 4.62 -5.46 11.57
N SER A 161 5.59 -4.62 11.27
CA SER A 161 6.02 -4.34 9.89
C SER A 161 7.22 -5.21 9.52
N ALA A 162 6.98 -6.39 8.94
CA ALA A 162 8.05 -7.23 8.43
C ALA A 162 8.81 -6.57 7.26
N LYS A 163 10.07 -6.98 7.09
CA LYS A 163 10.94 -6.51 6.01
C LYS A 163 10.32 -6.80 4.64
N ARG A 164 10.22 -5.77 3.79
CA ARG A 164 9.88 -5.94 2.37
C ARG A 164 11.13 -6.24 1.56
N LEU A 165 10.99 -7.04 0.52
CA LEU A 165 12.10 -7.33 -0.41
C LEU A 165 12.66 -6.03 -1.00
N GLY A 166 14.00 -5.84 -0.92
CA GLY A 166 14.67 -4.64 -1.39
C GLY A 166 14.61 -3.41 -0.45
N ALA A 167 13.93 -3.50 0.70
CA ALA A 167 13.94 -2.43 1.69
C ALA A 167 15.22 -2.42 2.54
N ILE A 168 15.61 -1.24 3.02
CA ILE A 168 16.69 -1.07 3.99
C ILE A 168 16.35 -1.91 5.23
N SER A 169 17.31 -2.65 5.73
CA SER A 169 17.17 -3.52 6.91
C SER A 169 17.89 -2.94 8.09
N ASP A 170 17.25 -3.03 9.23
CA ASP A 170 17.91 -2.83 10.50
C ASP A 170 18.91 -3.95 10.78
N ALA A 171 19.88 -3.73 11.68
CA ALA A 171 20.84 -4.74 12.05
C ALA A 171 20.12 -5.97 12.65
N SER A 172 20.57 -7.17 12.25
CA SER A 172 19.95 -8.43 12.71
C SER A 172 20.24 -8.78 14.15
N SER A 173 21.22 -8.12 14.78
CA SER A 173 21.65 -8.37 16.16
C SER A 173 22.13 -7.09 16.83
N GLY A 174 22.28 -7.12 18.15
CA GLY A 174 22.65 -5.96 18.97
C GLY A 174 21.44 -5.15 19.41
N VAL A 175 21.67 -4.12 20.22
CA VAL A 175 20.63 -3.18 20.68
C VAL A 175 20.41 -2.14 19.59
N LEU A 176 19.15 -1.96 19.18
CA LEU A 176 18.73 -0.96 18.21
C LEU A 176 18.12 0.23 18.96
N THR A 177 18.69 1.40 18.75
CA THR A 177 18.12 2.69 19.20
C THR A 177 17.41 3.41 18.07
N GLU A 178 17.78 3.09 16.81
CA GLU A 178 17.15 3.60 15.60
C GLU A 178 16.71 2.42 14.71
N VAL A 179 15.49 2.49 14.18
CA VAL A 179 14.91 1.47 13.31
C VAL A 179 14.22 2.10 12.10
N GLN A 180 14.17 1.38 10.99
CA GLN A 180 13.42 1.81 9.81
C GLN A 180 11.91 1.55 9.94
N ARG A 181 11.53 0.62 10.83
CA ARG A 181 10.15 0.19 11.08
C ARG A 181 10.05 -0.57 12.38
N ILE A 182 8.85 -0.70 12.91
CA ILE A 182 8.61 -1.54 14.08
C ILE A 182 8.45 -2.99 13.62
N ASP A 183 9.51 -3.77 13.82
CA ASP A 183 9.54 -5.23 13.68
C ASP A 183 9.54 -5.83 15.10
N LEU A 184 8.36 -6.26 15.55
CA LEU A 184 8.17 -6.72 16.93
C LEU A 184 9.00 -7.96 17.24
N GLU A 185 9.18 -8.88 16.30
CA GLU A 185 9.99 -10.08 16.49
C GLU A 185 11.46 -9.73 16.72
N ARG A 186 11.97 -8.78 15.92
CA ARG A 186 13.34 -8.28 16.07
C ARG A 186 13.52 -7.49 17.38
N LEU A 187 12.57 -6.62 17.70
CA LEU A 187 12.66 -5.77 18.90
C LEU A 187 12.44 -6.55 20.20
N GLN A 188 11.69 -7.65 20.19
CA GLN A 188 11.53 -8.55 21.34
C GLN A 188 12.86 -8.99 21.93
N GLN A 189 13.90 -9.18 21.09
CA GLN A 189 15.22 -9.66 21.53
C GLN A 189 15.94 -8.70 22.49
N GLN A 190 15.57 -7.44 22.51
CA GLN A 190 16.16 -6.41 23.38
C GLN A 190 15.23 -5.93 24.49
N MET A 191 14.00 -6.43 24.54
CA MET A 191 13.02 -6.02 25.57
C MET A 191 13.15 -6.90 26.83
N PRO A 192 12.96 -6.32 28.02
CA PRO A 192 13.08 -7.05 29.28
C PRO A 192 11.89 -7.97 29.56
N SER A 193 10.78 -7.82 28.84
CA SER A 193 9.56 -8.61 29.01
C SER A 193 8.90 -8.88 27.65
N THR A 194 7.86 -9.71 27.63
CA THR A 194 7.17 -10.14 26.41
C THR A 194 6.40 -8.98 25.79
N LEU A 195 6.67 -8.69 24.52
CA LEU A 195 5.87 -7.78 23.71
C LEU A 195 4.54 -8.43 23.31
N VAL A 196 3.45 -7.64 23.36
CA VAL A 196 2.22 -8.02 22.67
C VAL A 196 2.46 -8.00 21.14
N ASN A 197 1.65 -8.72 20.38
CA ASN A 197 1.82 -8.91 18.93
C ASN A 197 1.43 -7.71 18.05
N VAL A 198 1.14 -6.55 18.67
CA VAL A 198 0.81 -5.27 18.05
C VAL A 198 1.59 -4.14 18.70
N TYR A 199 1.69 -2.98 18.03
CA TYR A 199 2.11 -1.73 18.65
C TYR A 199 1.00 -0.70 18.54
N MET A 200 1.12 0.44 19.23
CA MET A 200 0.11 1.48 19.22
C MET A 200 0.68 2.80 18.70
N GLU A 201 -0.06 3.44 17.80
CA GLU A 201 0.12 4.85 17.42
C GLU A 201 -0.72 5.72 18.36
N MET A 202 -0.05 6.48 19.23
CA MET A 202 -0.70 7.30 20.26
C MET A 202 -1.48 8.46 19.63
N GLN A 203 -2.68 8.70 20.08
CA GLN A 203 -3.51 9.84 19.72
C GLN A 203 -3.70 10.83 20.88
N SER A 204 -3.79 10.32 22.10
CA SER A 204 -3.87 11.15 23.32
C SER A 204 -3.25 10.44 24.50
N SER A 205 -2.83 11.22 25.49
CA SER A 205 -2.19 10.77 26.74
C SER A 205 -2.73 11.54 27.93
N LEU A 206 -2.89 10.85 29.06
CA LEU A 206 -3.19 11.42 30.36
C LEU A 206 -2.24 10.81 31.42
N PRO A 207 -1.33 11.58 32.04
CA PRO A 207 -1.07 13.01 31.79
C PRO A 207 -0.61 13.28 30.36
N ALA A 208 -0.73 14.51 29.89
CA ALA A 208 -0.32 14.90 28.54
C ALA A 208 1.16 14.64 28.32
N ASP A 209 1.49 14.10 27.14
CA ASP A 209 2.86 13.89 26.69
C ASP A 209 3.47 15.21 26.16
N ASP A 210 4.69 15.15 25.64
CA ASP A 210 5.45 16.29 25.10
C ASP A 210 4.65 17.04 24.04
N ALA A 211 4.48 18.34 24.23
CA ALA A 211 3.74 19.21 23.31
C ALA A 211 4.42 19.40 21.94
N THR A 212 5.71 19.02 21.81
CA THR A 212 6.43 19.07 20.51
C THR A 212 6.09 17.89 19.58
N LEU A 213 5.50 16.83 20.13
CA LEU A 213 5.04 15.67 19.38
C LEU A 213 3.84 16.03 18.49
N SER A 214 3.99 15.85 17.20
CA SER A 214 2.86 15.91 16.28
C SER A 214 2.18 14.55 16.21
N ARG A 215 0.84 14.51 16.30
CA ARG A 215 0.10 13.24 16.13
C ARG A 215 0.43 12.58 14.80
N ILE A 216 0.51 11.27 14.81
CA ILE A 216 0.66 10.49 13.57
C ILE A 216 -0.52 10.81 12.65
N ALA A 217 -0.21 11.05 11.38
CA ALA A 217 -1.23 11.41 10.39
C ALA A 217 -2.29 10.31 10.26
N GLU A 218 -3.53 10.73 10.12
CA GLU A 218 -4.62 9.78 9.89
C GLU A 218 -4.47 9.10 8.53
N PRO A 219 -4.90 7.83 8.42
CA PRO A 219 -4.85 7.12 7.16
C PRO A 219 -5.74 7.81 6.11
N THR A 220 -5.26 7.88 4.89
CA THR A 220 -6.04 8.44 3.77
C THR A 220 -6.88 7.36 3.10
N PHE A 221 -8.18 7.63 2.92
CA PHE A 221 -9.14 6.71 2.29
C PHE A 221 -9.20 6.85 0.75
N SER A 222 -8.13 7.35 0.12
CA SER A 222 -8.10 7.53 -1.33
C SER A 222 -7.96 6.20 -2.08
N ASN A 223 -8.83 5.98 -3.05
CA ASN A 223 -8.74 4.84 -3.97
C ASN A 223 -7.62 5.01 -5.02
N GLY A 224 -6.95 6.18 -5.07
CA GLY A 224 -5.93 6.50 -6.06
C GLY A 224 -6.49 6.72 -7.47
N PRO A 225 -5.64 7.12 -8.43
CA PRO A 225 -6.06 7.45 -9.80
C PRO A 225 -6.17 6.21 -10.72
N HIS A 226 -6.24 5.00 -10.17
CA HIS A 226 -6.13 3.74 -10.92
C HIS A 226 -7.15 3.61 -12.05
N LEU A 227 -8.43 3.97 -11.82
CA LEU A 227 -9.48 3.89 -12.85
C LEU A 227 -9.21 4.83 -14.03
N GLY A 228 -8.63 6.01 -13.78
CA GLY A 228 -8.19 6.91 -14.84
C GLY A 228 -7.14 6.27 -15.76
N TYR A 229 -6.17 5.56 -15.17
CA TYR A 229 -5.16 4.81 -15.93
C TYR A 229 -5.75 3.61 -16.67
N VAL A 230 -6.73 2.90 -16.12
CA VAL A 230 -7.47 1.85 -16.86
C VAL A 230 -8.06 2.44 -18.14
N GLY A 231 -8.82 3.54 -18.02
CA GLY A 231 -9.41 4.22 -19.18
C GLY A 231 -8.37 4.67 -20.20
N GLN A 232 -7.23 5.20 -19.75
CA GLN A 232 -6.13 5.62 -20.59
C GLN A 232 -5.52 4.46 -21.39
N TRP A 233 -5.23 3.32 -20.76
CA TRP A 233 -4.67 2.14 -21.44
C TRP A 233 -5.63 1.54 -22.46
N VAL A 234 -6.93 1.49 -22.12
CA VAL A 234 -7.97 1.04 -23.08
C VAL A 234 -8.06 2.00 -24.26
N LEU A 235 -8.07 3.31 -24.04
CA LEU A 235 -8.09 4.32 -25.10
C LEU A 235 -6.87 4.17 -26.02
N PHE A 236 -5.67 4.01 -25.48
CA PHE A 236 -4.46 3.80 -26.28
C PHE A 236 -4.53 2.53 -27.12
N SER A 237 -5.11 1.46 -26.59
CA SER A 237 -5.35 0.22 -27.34
C SER A 237 -6.28 0.46 -28.53
N LEU A 238 -7.37 1.21 -28.32
CA LEU A 238 -8.30 1.56 -29.39
C LEU A 238 -7.65 2.48 -30.43
N CYS A 239 -6.83 3.44 -30.02
CA CYS A 239 -6.07 4.29 -30.95
C CYS A 239 -5.07 3.49 -31.78
N ALA A 240 -4.37 2.51 -31.19
CA ALA A 240 -3.43 1.64 -31.91
C ALA A 240 -4.16 0.80 -32.97
N LEU A 241 -5.31 0.20 -32.62
CA LEU A 241 -6.16 -0.57 -33.55
C LEU A 241 -6.74 0.33 -34.64
N GLY A 242 -7.23 1.54 -34.29
CA GLY A 242 -7.75 2.50 -35.24
C GLY A 242 -6.69 2.98 -36.23
N GLY A 243 -5.49 3.29 -35.73
CA GLY A 243 -4.34 3.66 -36.55
C GLY A 243 -3.93 2.52 -37.51
N TRP A 244 -3.83 1.31 -37.00
CA TRP A 244 -3.58 0.12 -37.83
C TRP A 244 -4.64 -0.04 -38.93
N PHE A 245 -5.92 0.05 -38.58
CA PHE A 245 -7.01 -0.03 -39.55
C PHE A 245 -6.94 1.06 -40.62
N ALA A 246 -6.64 2.30 -40.24
CA ALA A 246 -6.49 3.41 -41.18
C ALA A 246 -5.33 3.20 -42.17
N ILE A 247 -4.19 2.66 -41.70
CA ILE A 247 -3.03 2.33 -42.55
C ILE A 247 -3.40 1.22 -43.52
N VAL A 248 -4.04 0.13 -43.07
CA VAL A 248 -4.50 -0.96 -43.92
C VAL A 248 -5.48 -0.45 -44.98
N ARG A 249 -6.47 0.36 -44.57
CA ARG A 249 -7.46 0.92 -45.51
C ARG A 249 -6.80 1.80 -46.56
N ARG A 250 -5.83 2.62 -46.21
CA ARG A 250 -5.10 3.48 -47.16
C ARG A 250 -4.35 2.67 -48.21
N GLU A 251 -3.70 1.55 -47.80
CA GLU A 251 -2.96 0.69 -48.72
C GLU A 251 -3.88 -0.07 -49.70
N VAL A 252 -5.11 -0.42 -49.27
CA VAL A 252 -6.13 -1.04 -50.12
C VAL A 252 -6.68 -0.08 -51.17
N THR A 253 -6.71 1.25 -50.87
CA THR A 253 -7.28 2.26 -51.77
C THR A 253 -6.25 2.89 -52.71
N ASN A 254 -4.95 2.66 -52.51
CA ASN A 254 -3.86 3.04 -53.41
C ASN A 254 -3.51 1.90 -54.37
#